data_39c0675851d0548b71dcb97c5157758e
#
_entry.id   39c0675851d0548b71dcb97c5157758e
#
_cell.length_a   1.000
_cell.length_b   1.000
_cell.length_c   1.000
_cell.angle_alpha   90.00
_cell.angle_beta   90.00
_cell.angle_gamma   90.00
#
_symmetry.space_group_name_H-M   'P 1'
#
loop_
_entity.id
_entity.type
_entity.pdbx_description
1 polymer ?
#
loop_
_entity_poly.entity_id
_entity_poly.type
_entity_poly.pdbx_seq_one_letter_code
_entity_poly.pdbx_strand_id
1 'polypeptide(L)'
;MMTRLLLLLLTLIPSFCLAAPRWYEKYTSFPRVIVPQSYYEVLNMLAQNPLNPHAVSDVLCLDPSTHIISHDESAASLTICGGIAGASVTRCRGAPTETFGQSGTARFTLRAMEPGATINITKEQWVQCVRAARDSCPTGSMSGTCRGGASRGNVGFTLMGV
;
A
#
# COMPACT_ATOMS: atom_id res chain seq x y z
N MET A 1 -64.32 7.49 28.14
CA MET A 1 -63.65 6.20 28.42
C MET A 1 -62.42 5.94 27.50
N MET A 2 -62.25 6.58 26.37
CA MET A 2 -61.14 6.35 25.40
C MET A 2 -59.76 6.94 25.81
N THR A 3 -59.76 8.01 26.59
CA THR A 3 -58.51 8.69 26.96
C THR A 3 -57.62 7.93 27.97
N ARG A 4 -58.22 7.06 28.80
CA ARG A 4 -57.44 6.26 29.77
C ARG A 4 -56.77 5.01 29.17
N LEU A 5 -57.29 4.50 28.05
CA LEU A 5 -56.72 3.36 27.36
C LEU A 5 -55.46 3.74 26.57
N LEU A 6 -55.38 4.97 26.06
CA LEU A 6 -54.22 5.49 25.31
C LEU A 6 -52.98 5.73 26.18
N LEU A 7 -53.22 6.09 27.45
CA LEU A 7 -52.12 6.31 28.41
C LEU A 7 -51.46 5.01 28.89
N LEU A 8 -52.21 3.90 28.93
CA LEU A 8 -51.70 2.59 29.32
C LEU A 8 -50.84 1.93 28.21
N LEU A 9 -51.10 2.24 26.95
CA LEU A 9 -50.32 1.74 25.83
C LEU A 9 -48.95 2.42 25.68
N LEU A 10 -48.81 3.66 26.18
CA LEU A 10 -47.54 4.42 26.11
C LEU A 10 -46.51 4.01 27.19
N THR A 11 -46.94 3.28 28.23
CA THR A 11 -46.04 2.84 29.32
C THR A 11 -45.41 1.46 29.08
N LEU A 12 -45.80 0.74 28.02
CA LEU A 12 -45.32 -0.61 27.71
C LEU A 12 -44.18 -0.68 26.71
N ILE A 13 -43.76 0.47 26.16
CA ILE A 13 -42.73 0.49 25.07
C ILE A 13 -41.28 0.63 25.53
N PRO A 14 -40.90 1.06 26.76
CA PRO A 14 -39.52 1.33 27.08
C PRO A 14 -38.64 0.13 27.46
N SER A 15 -39.17 -1.10 27.52
CA SER A 15 -38.39 -2.22 28.07
C SER A 15 -37.66 -3.10 27.07
N PHE A 16 -37.77 -2.84 25.77
CA PHE A 16 -37.10 -3.68 24.74
C PHE A 16 -35.85 -3.10 24.12
N CYS A 17 -35.41 -1.89 24.47
CA CYS A 17 -34.28 -1.21 23.83
C CYS A 17 -32.94 -1.31 24.55
N LEU A 18 -32.77 -2.14 25.58
CA LEU A 18 -31.50 -2.18 26.36
C LEU A 18 -30.76 -3.51 26.32
N ALA A 19 -31.13 -4.43 25.47
CA ALA A 19 -30.28 -5.60 25.21
C ALA A 19 -29.44 -5.35 23.94
N ALA A 20 -28.43 -4.46 24.02
CA ALA A 20 -27.38 -4.47 23.03
C ALA A 20 -26.74 -5.87 23.04
N PRO A 21 -26.67 -6.55 21.89
CA PRO A 21 -26.16 -7.91 21.86
C PRO A 21 -24.69 -7.93 22.34
N ARG A 22 -24.42 -8.77 23.35
CA ARG A 22 -23.09 -8.96 23.99
C ARG A 22 -21.94 -9.29 23.03
N TRP A 23 -22.21 -9.51 21.75
CA TRP A 23 -21.16 -9.73 20.75
C TRP A 23 -20.38 -8.46 20.44
N TYR A 24 -20.89 -7.26 20.74
CA TYR A 24 -20.17 -6.00 20.50
C TYR A 24 -19.00 -5.79 21.48
N GLU A 25 -19.06 -6.31 22.69
CA GLU A 25 -17.98 -6.18 23.68
C GLU A 25 -16.74 -7.03 23.35
N LYS A 26 -16.89 -8.06 22.52
CA LYS A 26 -15.78 -8.98 22.19
C LYS A 26 -14.81 -8.42 21.14
N TYR A 27 -15.16 -7.29 20.48
CA TYR A 27 -14.36 -6.68 19.42
C TYR A 27 -13.69 -5.36 19.80
N THR A 28 -13.76 -4.93 21.06
CA THR A 28 -13.18 -3.66 21.51
C THR A 28 -11.69 -3.72 21.82
N SER A 29 -11.06 -4.89 21.71
CA SER A 29 -9.62 -5.03 21.80
C SER A 29 -8.99 -5.43 20.46
N PHE A 30 -9.18 -4.62 19.42
CA PHE A 30 -8.29 -4.75 18.27
C PHE A 30 -6.86 -4.52 18.76
N PRO A 31 -5.92 -5.41 18.41
CA PRO A 31 -4.52 -5.16 18.73
C PRO A 31 -4.17 -3.78 18.17
N ARG A 32 -3.61 -2.92 19.02
CA ARG A 32 -3.21 -1.57 18.61
C ARG A 32 -2.10 -1.72 17.59
N VAL A 33 -2.47 -1.66 16.31
CA VAL A 33 -1.50 -1.68 15.22
C VAL A 33 -0.70 -0.38 15.30
N ILE A 34 0.57 -0.49 15.64
CA ILE A 34 1.49 0.65 15.60
C ILE A 34 1.82 0.85 14.12
N VAL A 35 1.15 1.82 13.50
CA VAL A 35 1.46 2.21 12.13
C VAL A 35 2.75 3.04 12.15
N PRO A 36 3.80 2.64 11.42
CA PRO A 36 5.03 3.41 11.34
C PRO A 36 4.77 4.82 10.82
N GLN A 37 5.50 5.81 11.33
CA GLN A 37 5.42 7.20 10.87
C GLN A 37 5.61 7.32 9.35
N SER A 38 6.50 6.50 8.79
CA SER A 38 6.74 6.40 7.34
C SER A 38 5.50 6.09 6.50
N TYR A 39 4.51 5.38 7.07
CA TYR A 39 3.24 5.11 6.37
C TYR A 39 2.44 6.39 6.16
N TYR A 40 2.35 7.25 7.18
CA TYR A 40 1.66 8.53 7.08
C TYR A 40 2.36 9.48 6.12
N GLU A 41 3.69 9.44 6.05
CA GLU A 41 4.45 10.21 5.07
C GLU A 41 4.12 9.78 3.63
N VAL A 42 4.03 8.47 3.39
CA VAL A 42 3.60 7.93 2.08
C VAL A 42 2.18 8.37 1.76
N LEU A 43 1.23 8.26 2.70
CA LEU A 43 -0.14 8.69 2.47
C LEU A 43 -0.22 10.19 2.16
N ASN A 44 0.53 11.02 2.87
CA ASN A 44 0.60 12.46 2.60
C ASN A 44 1.19 12.75 1.21
N MET A 45 2.25 12.06 0.82
CA MET A 45 2.80 12.17 -0.53
C MET A 45 1.80 11.75 -1.60
N LEU A 46 1.05 10.67 -1.35
CA LEU A 46 0.00 10.19 -2.26
C LEU A 46 -1.16 11.19 -2.39
N ALA A 47 -1.52 11.86 -1.30
CA ALA A 47 -2.59 12.86 -1.29
C ALA A 47 -2.17 14.17 -1.99
N GLN A 48 -0.90 14.55 -1.93
CA GLN A 48 -0.39 15.81 -2.47
C GLN A 48 0.02 15.70 -3.95
N ASN A 49 0.43 14.51 -4.41
CA ASN A 49 0.92 14.31 -5.77
C ASN A 49 -0.09 13.53 -6.62
N PRO A 50 -0.65 14.14 -7.69
CA PRO A 50 -1.49 13.42 -8.63
C PRO A 50 -0.71 12.26 -9.26
N LEU A 51 -1.43 11.24 -9.73
CA LEU A 51 -0.83 10.13 -10.45
C LEU A 51 -0.11 10.64 -11.71
N ASN A 52 1.16 10.29 -11.83
CA ASN A 52 1.94 10.55 -13.05
C ASN A 52 1.99 9.28 -13.91
N PRO A 53 1.18 9.14 -14.95
CA PRO A 53 1.18 7.96 -15.81
C PRO A 53 2.50 7.76 -16.55
N HIS A 54 3.30 8.83 -16.70
CA HIS A 54 4.60 8.77 -17.35
C HIS A 54 5.74 8.36 -16.41
N ALA A 55 5.45 8.08 -15.14
CA ALA A 55 6.48 7.59 -14.20
C ALA A 55 6.97 6.17 -14.54
N VAL A 56 6.19 5.42 -15.30
CA VAL A 56 6.50 4.04 -15.72
C VAL A 56 6.37 3.89 -17.24
N SER A 57 7.08 2.94 -17.80
CA SER A 57 6.93 2.43 -19.18
C SER A 57 7.00 0.91 -19.18
N ASP A 58 6.62 0.29 -20.31
CA ASP A 58 6.74 -1.15 -20.56
C ASP A 58 6.08 -2.02 -19.48
N VAL A 59 4.90 -1.59 -19.02
CA VAL A 59 4.15 -2.32 -17.99
C VAL A 59 3.58 -3.60 -18.58
N LEU A 60 3.87 -4.72 -17.94
CA LEU A 60 3.35 -6.04 -18.27
C LEU A 60 2.68 -6.65 -17.05
N CYS A 61 1.42 -7.05 -17.19
CA CYS A 61 0.70 -7.85 -16.21
C CYS A 61 1.08 -9.33 -16.43
N LEU A 62 1.96 -9.85 -15.56
CA LEU A 62 2.56 -11.19 -15.74
C LEU A 62 1.56 -12.30 -15.41
N ASP A 63 0.95 -12.22 -14.24
CA ASP A 63 -0.08 -13.15 -13.79
C ASP A 63 -1.11 -12.43 -12.94
N PRO A 64 -2.25 -12.04 -13.52
CA PRO A 64 -3.32 -11.35 -12.80
C PRO A 64 -3.98 -12.20 -11.70
N SER A 65 -3.82 -13.55 -11.75
CA SER A 65 -4.39 -14.49 -10.79
C SER A 65 -3.54 -14.67 -9.53
N THR A 66 -2.29 -14.24 -9.57
CA THR A 66 -1.40 -14.28 -8.38
C THR A 66 -2.02 -13.48 -7.24
N HIS A 67 -2.21 -14.15 -6.11
CA HIS A 67 -2.76 -13.49 -4.91
C HIS A 67 -1.68 -12.71 -4.19
N ILE A 68 -1.73 -11.38 -4.30
CA ILE A 68 -0.86 -10.45 -3.58
C ILE A 68 -1.74 -9.58 -2.70
N ILE A 69 -1.49 -9.62 -1.38
CA ILE A 69 -2.21 -8.78 -0.42
C ILE A 69 -1.66 -7.35 -0.53
N SER A 70 -2.54 -6.37 -0.72
CA SER A 70 -2.14 -4.97 -0.92
C SER A 70 -1.34 -4.36 0.24
N HIS A 71 -1.60 -4.82 1.46
CA HIS A 71 -0.78 -4.44 2.62
C HIS A 71 0.67 -4.96 2.49
N ASP A 72 0.84 -6.22 2.08
CA ASP A 72 2.14 -6.84 1.89
C ASP A 72 2.90 -6.17 0.74
N GLU A 73 2.21 -5.85 -0.35
CA GLU A 73 2.79 -5.08 -1.46
C GLU A 73 3.28 -3.72 -1.00
N SER A 74 2.47 -2.99 -0.25
CA SER A 74 2.86 -1.69 0.30
C SER A 74 4.07 -1.81 1.22
N ALA A 75 4.09 -2.79 2.11
CA ALA A 75 5.21 -3.06 3.01
C ALA A 75 6.47 -3.47 2.23
N ALA A 76 6.35 -4.38 1.26
CA ALA A 76 7.47 -4.79 0.39
C ALA A 76 8.05 -3.59 -0.38
N SER A 77 7.19 -2.73 -0.92
CA SER A 77 7.57 -1.48 -1.59
C SER A 77 8.40 -0.56 -0.68
N LEU A 78 8.04 -0.47 0.59
CA LEU A 78 8.74 0.35 1.58
C LEU A 78 10.08 -0.23 2.03
N THR A 79 10.31 -1.53 1.87
CA THR A 79 11.59 -2.19 2.27
C THR A 79 12.66 -2.15 1.18
N ILE A 80 12.33 -1.69 -0.01
CA ILE A 80 13.31 -1.48 -1.10
C ILE A 80 14.49 -0.65 -0.59
N CYS A 81 15.71 -1.03 -0.99
CA CYS A 81 16.96 -0.33 -0.60
C CYS A 81 17.21 -0.28 0.91
N GLY A 82 16.74 -1.29 1.66
CA GLY A 82 16.92 -1.34 3.11
C GLY A 82 16.04 -0.34 3.86
N GLY A 83 14.95 0.08 3.25
CA GLY A 83 13.97 1.01 3.80
C GLY A 83 14.02 2.37 3.14
N ILE A 84 13.44 2.48 1.93
CA ILE A 84 13.11 3.78 1.33
C ILE A 84 12.15 4.59 2.24
N ALA A 85 11.54 3.92 3.22
CA ALA A 85 10.57 4.51 4.13
C ALA A 85 11.14 5.38 5.25
N GLY A 86 12.45 5.44 5.44
CA GLY A 86 13.08 6.34 6.42
C GLY A 86 12.97 7.82 5.98
N ALA A 87 12.85 8.72 6.95
CA ALA A 87 12.64 10.15 6.76
C ALA A 87 13.52 10.75 5.64
N SER A 88 12.90 11.64 4.85
CA SER A 88 13.50 12.49 3.80
C SER A 88 14.31 11.80 2.71
N VAL A 89 13.94 12.07 1.46
CA VAL A 89 14.69 11.83 0.19
C VAL A 89 15.80 10.77 0.29
N THR A 90 15.46 9.55 0.66
CA THR A 90 16.45 8.50 0.78
C THR A 90 16.60 7.80 -0.57
N ARG A 91 17.82 7.83 -1.06
CA ARG A 91 18.28 7.02 -2.18
C ARG A 91 18.79 5.68 -1.66
N CYS A 92 18.87 4.68 -2.52
CA CYS A 92 19.51 3.41 -2.18
C CYS A 92 20.93 3.62 -1.64
N ARG A 93 21.19 3.21 -0.41
CA ARG A 93 22.55 3.25 0.14
C ARG A 93 23.43 2.18 -0.52
N GLY A 94 24.71 2.48 -0.71
CA GLY A 94 25.68 1.54 -1.29
C GLY A 94 25.60 1.43 -2.82
N ALA A 95 24.76 2.23 -3.48
CA ALA A 95 24.64 2.27 -4.93
C ALA A 95 24.55 0.86 -5.58
N PRO A 96 23.59 0.02 -5.19
CA PRO A 96 23.47 -1.34 -5.73
C PRO A 96 23.02 -1.31 -7.18
N THR A 97 23.40 -2.33 -7.96
CA THR A 97 22.88 -2.54 -9.32
C THR A 97 21.53 -3.26 -9.30
N GLU A 98 21.25 -3.99 -8.20
CA GLU A 98 20.01 -4.70 -7.96
C GLU A 98 19.65 -4.64 -6.47
N THR A 99 18.35 -4.59 -6.17
CA THR A 99 17.84 -4.63 -4.81
C THR A 99 16.46 -5.29 -4.79
N PHE A 100 16.03 -5.72 -3.62
CA PHE A 100 14.69 -6.27 -3.46
C PHE A 100 14.05 -5.79 -2.16
N GLY A 101 12.72 -5.87 -2.12
CA GLY A 101 11.92 -5.69 -0.92
C GLY A 101 10.86 -6.77 -0.86
N GLN A 102 10.66 -7.35 0.31
CA GLN A 102 9.71 -8.44 0.51
C GLN A 102 8.91 -8.25 1.80
N SER A 103 7.63 -8.58 1.73
CA SER A 103 6.74 -8.67 2.89
C SER A 103 5.61 -9.64 2.57
N GLY A 104 5.35 -10.58 3.46
CA GLY A 104 4.27 -11.55 3.31
C GLY A 104 4.20 -12.14 1.90
N THR A 105 3.10 -11.90 1.22
CA THR A 105 2.79 -12.43 -0.12
C THR A 105 3.44 -11.68 -1.28
N ALA A 106 4.22 -10.64 -1.02
CA ALA A 106 4.73 -9.73 -2.06
C ALA A 106 6.26 -9.61 -2.04
N ARG A 107 6.88 -9.68 -3.22
CA ARG A 107 8.29 -9.39 -3.43
C ARG A 107 8.51 -8.49 -4.64
N PHE A 108 9.10 -7.33 -4.42
CA PHE A 108 9.65 -6.49 -5.47
C PHE A 108 11.13 -6.80 -5.69
N THR A 109 11.55 -6.87 -6.96
CA THR A 109 12.95 -6.87 -7.36
C THR A 109 13.17 -5.70 -8.29
N LEU A 110 14.20 -4.90 -8.04
CA LEU A 110 14.59 -3.73 -8.84
C LEU A 110 16.00 -3.95 -9.41
N ARG A 111 16.18 -3.55 -10.66
CA ARG A 111 17.48 -3.63 -11.35
C ARG A 111 17.72 -2.39 -12.20
N ALA A 112 18.92 -1.82 -12.10
CA ALA A 112 19.37 -0.80 -13.05
C ALA A 112 19.51 -1.41 -14.46
N MET A 113 18.92 -0.76 -15.46
CA MET A 113 18.84 -1.32 -16.83
C MET A 113 20.14 -1.15 -17.62
N GLU A 114 20.87 -0.09 -17.37
CA GLU A 114 22.13 0.19 -18.06
C GLU A 114 23.30 -0.58 -17.42
N PRO A 115 24.20 -1.17 -18.22
CA PRO A 115 25.41 -1.84 -17.70
C PRO A 115 26.24 -0.89 -16.81
N GLY A 116 26.56 -1.36 -15.60
CA GLY A 116 27.34 -0.60 -14.62
C GLY A 116 26.62 0.59 -14.00
N ALA A 117 25.33 0.81 -14.31
CA ALA A 117 24.53 1.77 -13.61
C ALA A 117 24.09 1.22 -12.24
N THR A 118 23.84 2.12 -11.31
CA THR A 118 23.43 1.80 -9.95
C THR A 118 22.07 2.40 -9.66
N ILE A 119 21.29 1.77 -8.77
CA ILE A 119 19.98 2.23 -8.39
C ILE A 119 20.12 3.49 -7.53
N ASN A 120 19.43 4.54 -7.96
CA ASN A 120 19.42 5.85 -7.32
C ASN A 120 17.99 6.42 -7.24
N ILE A 121 17.00 5.53 -7.16
CA ILE A 121 15.59 5.91 -7.13
C ILE A 121 15.23 6.56 -5.80
N THR A 122 14.50 7.68 -5.88
CA THR A 122 13.93 8.32 -4.68
C THR A 122 12.64 7.66 -4.29
N LYS A 123 12.23 7.84 -3.03
CA LYS A 123 10.93 7.37 -2.52
C LYS A 123 9.76 7.84 -3.39
N GLU A 124 9.74 9.11 -3.72
CA GLU A 124 8.69 9.69 -4.55
C GLU A 124 8.64 9.08 -5.95
N GLN A 125 9.78 8.98 -6.63
CA GLN A 125 9.87 8.34 -7.95
C GLN A 125 9.38 6.90 -7.90
N TRP A 126 9.80 6.13 -6.88
CA TRP A 126 9.39 4.75 -6.71
C TRP A 126 7.89 4.61 -6.47
N VAL A 127 7.32 5.40 -5.56
CA VAL A 127 5.89 5.38 -5.27
C VAL A 127 5.06 5.75 -6.50
N GLN A 128 5.45 6.78 -7.25
CA GLN A 128 4.77 7.17 -8.48
C GLN A 128 4.86 6.07 -9.56
N CYS A 129 6.02 5.44 -9.70
CA CYS A 129 6.22 4.35 -10.64
C CYS A 129 5.30 3.15 -10.35
N VAL A 130 5.27 2.69 -9.10
CA VAL A 130 4.42 1.55 -8.68
C VAL A 130 2.93 1.87 -8.84
N ARG A 131 2.51 3.09 -8.47
CA ARG A 131 1.12 3.52 -8.65
C ARG A 131 0.70 3.53 -10.11
N ALA A 132 1.53 4.09 -10.99
CA ALA A 132 1.26 4.13 -12.43
C ALA A 132 1.22 2.72 -13.04
N ALA A 133 2.08 1.80 -12.55
CA ALA A 133 2.04 0.40 -12.96
C ALA A 133 0.76 -0.29 -12.48
N ARG A 134 0.31 -0.05 -11.24
CA ARG A 134 -0.94 -0.60 -10.70
C ARG A 134 -2.19 -0.05 -11.37
N ASP A 135 -2.15 1.16 -11.87
CA ASP A 135 -3.24 1.70 -12.69
C ASP A 135 -3.44 0.87 -13.98
N SER A 136 -2.35 0.36 -14.55
CA SER A 136 -2.37 -0.53 -15.73
C SER A 136 -2.60 -2.00 -15.39
N CYS A 137 -2.07 -2.48 -14.25
CA CYS A 137 -2.17 -3.86 -13.78
C CYS A 137 -2.74 -3.87 -12.35
N PRO A 138 -4.06 -3.82 -12.19
CA PRO A 138 -4.69 -3.61 -10.87
C PRO A 138 -4.55 -4.81 -9.92
N THR A 139 -4.25 -6.01 -10.43
CA THR A 139 -4.10 -7.23 -9.63
C THR A 139 -2.90 -8.06 -10.05
N GLY A 140 -2.47 -8.97 -9.17
CA GLY A 140 -1.47 -10.00 -9.46
C GLY A 140 -0.04 -9.49 -9.63
N SER A 141 0.76 -10.32 -10.29
CA SER A 141 2.16 -10.04 -10.59
C SER A 141 2.31 -9.10 -11.77
N MET A 142 3.31 -8.25 -11.74
CA MET A 142 3.57 -7.29 -12.81
C MET A 142 5.05 -6.97 -12.94
N SER A 143 5.44 -6.43 -14.07
CA SER A 143 6.75 -5.82 -14.28
C SER A 143 6.63 -4.49 -15.00
N GLY A 144 7.67 -3.68 -14.96
CA GLY A 144 7.70 -2.40 -15.65
C GLY A 144 9.05 -1.71 -15.51
N THR A 145 9.17 -0.57 -16.16
CA THR A 145 10.37 0.26 -16.15
C THR A 145 10.06 1.62 -15.58
N CYS A 146 10.58 1.93 -14.39
CA CYS A 146 10.53 3.26 -13.79
C CYS A 146 11.44 4.21 -14.60
N ARG A 147 10.89 5.33 -15.03
CA ARG A 147 11.67 6.34 -15.74
C ARG A 147 12.65 7.04 -14.81
N GLY A 148 13.93 6.99 -15.16
CA GLY A 148 15.00 7.43 -14.27
C GLY A 148 15.21 6.45 -13.10
N GLY A 149 15.71 6.97 -11.98
CA GLY A 149 15.92 6.18 -10.76
C GLY A 149 17.19 5.35 -10.76
N ALA A 150 18.00 5.41 -11.83
CA ALA A 150 19.36 4.89 -11.86
C ALA A 150 20.38 6.02 -12.01
N SER A 151 21.64 5.73 -11.75
CA SER A 151 22.75 6.69 -11.97
C SER A 151 22.87 7.07 -13.46
N ARG A 152 22.47 6.14 -14.34
CA ARG A 152 22.27 6.35 -15.77
C ARG A 152 21.08 5.50 -16.22
N GLY A 153 20.15 6.08 -17.01
CA GLY A 153 18.99 5.40 -17.56
C GLY A 153 17.91 5.11 -16.51
N ASN A 154 17.23 4.00 -16.65
CA ASN A 154 16.01 3.62 -15.98
C ASN A 154 16.24 2.45 -15.00
N VAL A 155 15.23 2.21 -14.16
CA VAL A 155 15.19 1.05 -13.27
C VAL A 155 14.05 0.14 -13.69
N GLY A 156 14.36 -1.09 -14.07
CA GLY A 156 13.37 -2.15 -14.26
C GLY A 156 12.93 -2.72 -12.90
N PHE A 157 11.67 -3.09 -12.78
CA PHE A 157 11.16 -3.78 -11.60
C PHE A 157 10.28 -4.97 -11.96
N THR A 158 10.19 -5.91 -11.04
CA THR A 158 9.24 -7.02 -11.09
C THR A 158 8.59 -7.17 -9.71
N LEU A 159 7.28 -7.32 -9.68
CA LEU A 159 6.50 -7.71 -8.51
C LEU A 159 5.97 -9.12 -8.70
N MET A 160 6.31 -10.01 -7.78
CA MET A 160 5.90 -11.41 -7.77
C MET A 160 5.18 -11.75 -6.46
N GLY A 161 4.25 -12.70 -6.54
CA GLY A 161 3.76 -13.39 -5.35
C GLY A 161 4.83 -14.33 -4.77
N VAL A 162 4.84 -14.51 -3.45
CA VAL A 162 5.75 -15.41 -2.70
C VAL A 162 4.93 -16.35 -1.84
#